data_4688f3acb8ed2601a6028cce028ffeac
#
_entry.id   4688f3acb8ed2601a6028cce028ffeac
#
_cell.length_a   1.000
_cell.length_b   1.000
_cell.length_c   1.000
_cell.angle_alpha   90.00
_cell.angle_beta   90.00
_cell.angle_gamma   90.00
#
_symmetry.space_group_name_H-M   'P 1'
#
loop_
_entity.id
_entity.type
_entity.pdbx_description
1 polymer ?
#
loop_
_entity_poly.entity_id
_entity_poly.type
_entity_poly.pdbx_seq_one_letter_code
_entity_poly.pdbx_strand_id
1 'polypeptide(L)'
;MEVRSVFSRSSLAGFVSGLALIAATCSPAMNLSAGADAKTGTFKGTVTLDGAAPALKVLGKKGDPNVKDAAICVADSDIPNETLILDAGSKGVANVFVYLQKAPAGYTAPAAPTTPVVLDQKACRFFPRGAVVRVGQPVSVLNDDECLHNTHVISLGFEYNNAIKSKDRVGLTYKFPKGLRTPAKITCDLHPWMLAYQLPLEHPFGAVTDAKGNFEITGLPAGDYEFTIWHEATGYIEKSYKVSIKAGGEATAAIKLPAAKIK
;
A
#
# COMPACT_ATOMS: atom_id res chain seq x y z
N MET A 1 70.60 -1.73 -17.66
CA MET A 1 71.02 -3.13 -17.75
C MET A 1 69.80 -3.88 -18.19
N GLU A 2 69.53 -3.92 -19.51
CA GLU A 2 69.95 -4.95 -20.48
C GLU A 2 69.84 -6.37 -19.91
N VAL A 3 69.28 -7.37 -20.53
CA VAL A 3 68.91 -7.72 -21.88
C VAL A 3 68.39 -9.17 -21.86
N ARG A 4 67.56 -9.53 -22.75
CA ARG A 4 67.36 -10.67 -23.69
C ARG A 4 66.26 -11.69 -23.27
N SER A 5 65.17 -11.79 -23.98
CA SER A 5 64.90 -12.42 -25.27
C SER A 5 65.50 -13.79 -25.52
N VAL A 6 64.66 -14.85 -25.57
CA VAL A 6 64.87 -16.01 -26.41
C VAL A 6 63.51 -16.51 -26.99
N PHE A 7 63.45 -16.50 -28.32
CA PHE A 7 62.43 -17.17 -29.13
C PHE A 7 62.68 -18.68 -29.19
N SER A 8 61.64 -19.50 -29.23
CA SER A 8 61.67 -20.78 -29.91
C SER A 8 60.36 -21.09 -30.58
N ARG A 9 60.46 -21.39 -31.85
CA ARG A 9 59.42 -21.77 -32.82
C ARG A 9 59.16 -23.28 -32.82
N SER A 10 58.01 -23.61 -33.38
CA SER A 10 57.56 -24.85 -34.08
C SER A 10 56.70 -25.75 -33.22
N SER A 11 55.51 -26.25 -33.58
CA SER A 11 55.10 -26.80 -34.87
C SER A 11 53.58 -26.86 -35.02
N LEU A 12 53.10 -26.81 -36.26
CA LEU A 12 51.74 -27.14 -36.68
C LEU A 12 51.33 -28.58 -36.39
N ALA A 13 50.12 -28.79 -35.92
CA ALA A 13 49.32 -29.96 -36.30
C ALA A 13 47.84 -29.55 -36.23
N GLY A 14 47.18 -29.57 -37.41
CA GLY A 14 45.77 -29.33 -37.53
C GLY A 14 44.93 -30.47 -37.04
N PHE A 15 43.78 -30.14 -36.48
CA PHE A 15 42.65 -31.08 -36.37
C PHE A 15 41.32 -30.35 -36.57
N VAL A 16 40.71 -30.80 -37.62
CA VAL A 16 39.32 -30.94 -38.04
C VAL A 16 38.22 -30.30 -37.18
N SER A 17 37.41 -29.54 -37.87
CA SER A 17 36.10 -29.01 -37.59
C SER A 17 35.15 -29.96 -36.83
N GLY A 18 34.61 -29.48 -35.73
CA GLY A 18 33.42 -30.01 -35.12
C GLY A 18 32.49 -28.85 -34.78
N LEU A 19 31.60 -28.52 -35.71
CA LEU A 19 30.54 -27.50 -35.53
C LEU A 19 29.46 -28.13 -34.62
N ALA A 20 29.54 -27.91 -33.31
CA ALA A 20 28.46 -28.25 -32.39
C ALA A 20 27.42 -27.16 -32.45
N LEU A 21 26.31 -27.41 -33.13
CA LEU A 21 25.08 -26.62 -33.03
C LEU A 21 24.57 -26.76 -31.60
N ILE A 22 24.76 -25.74 -30.79
CA ILE A 22 24.01 -25.58 -29.53
C ILE A 22 22.62 -25.09 -29.91
N ALA A 23 21.67 -26.03 -29.97
CA ALA A 23 20.28 -25.70 -30.04
C ALA A 23 19.89 -25.01 -28.73
N ALA A 24 19.75 -23.69 -28.74
CA ALA A 24 19.14 -22.93 -27.66
C ALA A 24 17.66 -23.34 -27.57
N THR A 25 17.34 -24.25 -26.66
CA THR A 25 15.95 -24.54 -26.30
C THR A 25 15.42 -23.30 -25.54
N CYS A 26 14.71 -22.45 -26.30
CA CYS A 26 13.88 -21.40 -25.75
C CYS A 26 12.76 -22.10 -24.96
N SER A 27 12.94 -22.27 -23.65
CA SER A 27 11.83 -22.66 -22.77
C SER A 27 10.82 -21.52 -22.74
N PRO A 28 9.56 -21.75 -23.09
CA PRO A 28 8.56 -20.73 -22.91
C PRO A 28 8.44 -20.44 -21.43
N ALA A 29 8.67 -19.17 -21.04
CA ALA A 29 8.31 -18.69 -19.73
C ALA A 29 6.81 -18.97 -19.54
N MET A 30 6.48 -19.98 -18.71
CA MET A 30 5.13 -20.15 -18.23
C MET A 30 4.76 -18.89 -17.45
N ASN A 31 4.02 -18.00 -18.09
CA ASN A 31 3.18 -17.05 -17.39
C ASN A 31 2.20 -17.88 -16.56
N LEU A 32 2.52 -18.14 -15.29
CA LEU A 32 1.50 -18.47 -14.32
C LEU A 32 0.66 -17.20 -14.12
N SER A 33 -0.27 -16.94 -15.01
CA SER A 33 -1.47 -16.25 -14.63
C SER A 33 -2.12 -17.18 -13.59
N ALA A 34 -2.14 -16.75 -12.32
CA ALA A 34 -2.93 -17.39 -11.29
C ALA A 34 -4.37 -17.43 -11.84
N GLY A 35 -4.77 -18.56 -12.37
CA GLY A 35 -6.12 -18.78 -12.82
C GLY A 35 -7.03 -18.49 -11.64
N ALA A 36 -7.90 -17.51 -11.77
CA ALA A 36 -8.96 -17.28 -10.82
C ALA A 36 -9.69 -18.62 -10.68
N ASP A 37 -9.68 -19.17 -9.46
CA ASP A 37 -10.39 -20.41 -9.18
C ASP A 37 -11.80 -20.25 -9.74
N ALA A 38 -12.28 -21.17 -10.58
CA ALA A 38 -13.57 -21.05 -11.28
C ALA A 38 -14.77 -20.84 -10.33
N LYS A 39 -14.54 -20.90 -9.04
CA LYS A 39 -15.50 -20.70 -7.95
C LYS A 39 -15.44 -19.29 -7.31
N THR A 40 -14.46 -18.47 -7.65
CA THR A 40 -14.29 -17.12 -7.08
C THR A 40 -14.52 -16.06 -8.14
N GLY A 41 -14.76 -14.81 -7.70
CA GLY A 41 -14.90 -13.67 -8.57
C GLY A 41 -14.17 -12.45 -8.01
N THR A 42 -14.32 -11.33 -8.70
CA THR A 42 -13.66 -10.06 -8.39
C THR A 42 -14.69 -8.96 -8.14
N PHE A 43 -14.47 -8.16 -7.12
CA PHE A 43 -15.17 -6.90 -6.91
C PHE A 43 -14.20 -5.74 -7.16
N LYS A 44 -14.51 -4.89 -8.12
CA LYS A 44 -13.70 -3.71 -8.47
C LYS A 44 -14.57 -2.49 -8.68
N GLY A 45 -13.97 -1.32 -8.67
CA GLY A 45 -14.73 -0.10 -8.92
C GLY A 45 -13.92 1.15 -8.71
N THR A 46 -14.64 2.27 -8.72
CA THR A 46 -14.08 3.60 -8.47
C THR A 46 -14.88 4.32 -7.40
N VAL A 47 -14.18 5.10 -6.58
CA VAL A 47 -14.79 6.04 -5.64
C VAL A 47 -14.48 7.46 -6.12
N THR A 48 -15.50 8.27 -6.34
CA THR A 48 -15.35 9.64 -6.82
C THR A 48 -16.07 10.62 -5.92
N LEU A 49 -15.55 11.84 -5.81
CA LEU A 49 -16.21 12.93 -5.08
C LEU A 49 -17.46 13.39 -5.84
N ASP A 50 -18.59 13.45 -5.14
CA ASP A 50 -19.85 14.02 -5.62
C ASP A 50 -20.05 15.41 -5.01
N GLY A 51 -19.98 16.41 -5.85
CA GLY A 51 -20.05 17.81 -5.48
C GLY A 51 -18.73 18.57 -5.64
N ALA A 52 -18.66 19.74 -5.02
CA ALA A 52 -17.47 20.60 -5.04
C ALA A 52 -16.45 20.14 -4.01
N ALA A 53 -15.17 20.08 -4.39
CA ALA A 53 -14.08 19.81 -3.47
C ALA A 53 -13.95 20.94 -2.44
N PRO A 54 -13.83 20.66 -1.14
CA PRO A 54 -13.52 21.67 -0.15
C PRO A 54 -12.12 22.24 -0.36
N ALA A 55 -11.93 23.51 -0.07
CA ALA A 55 -10.61 24.13 -0.04
C ALA A 55 -9.87 23.69 1.22
N LEU A 56 -8.87 22.83 1.08
CA LEU A 56 -8.02 22.41 2.19
C LEU A 56 -6.84 23.36 2.33
N LYS A 57 -6.64 23.87 3.55
CA LYS A 57 -5.47 24.69 3.87
C LYS A 57 -4.26 23.80 4.09
N VAL A 58 -3.08 24.22 3.64
CA VAL A 58 -1.81 23.57 3.98
C VAL A 58 -1.60 23.56 5.50
N LEU A 59 -0.96 22.51 6.00
CA LEU A 59 -0.74 22.31 7.44
C LEU A 59 0.56 22.97 7.94
N GLY A 60 1.50 23.22 7.03
CA GLY A 60 2.72 23.99 7.27
C GLY A 60 3.19 24.60 5.96
N LYS A 61 3.63 25.84 5.98
CA LYS A 61 4.14 26.52 4.78
C LYS A 61 5.64 26.32 4.65
N LYS A 62 6.11 26.23 3.41
CA LYS A 62 7.54 26.20 3.08
C LYS A 62 8.26 27.34 3.76
N GLY A 63 9.34 27.00 4.49
CA GLY A 63 10.21 27.96 5.16
C GLY A 63 9.64 28.60 6.43
N ASP A 64 8.45 28.16 6.91
CA ASP A 64 7.90 28.67 8.17
C ASP A 64 8.70 28.15 9.37
N PRO A 65 9.42 29.00 10.10
CA PRO A 65 10.27 28.59 11.22
C PRO A 65 9.47 28.09 12.44
N ASN A 66 8.17 28.34 12.48
CA ASN A 66 7.30 27.87 13.57
C ASN A 66 6.86 26.42 13.41
N VAL A 67 7.07 25.82 12.24
CA VAL A 67 6.83 24.39 12.02
C VAL A 67 7.91 23.59 12.74
N LYS A 68 7.51 22.58 13.49
CA LYS A 68 8.45 21.67 14.16
C LYS A 68 9.38 21.02 13.14
N ASP A 69 10.70 21.02 13.42
CA ASP A 69 11.75 20.54 12.52
C ASP A 69 11.67 21.18 11.10
N ALA A 70 11.45 22.51 11.06
CA ALA A 70 11.20 23.29 9.84
C ALA A 70 12.27 23.10 8.75
N ALA A 71 13.55 22.98 9.16
CA ALA A 71 14.67 22.76 8.24
C ALA A 71 14.59 21.43 7.48
N ILE A 72 13.68 20.53 7.87
CA ILE A 72 13.46 19.22 7.26
C ILE A 72 12.02 19.14 6.70
N CYS A 73 11.03 19.43 7.55
CA CYS A 73 9.63 19.20 7.20
C CYS A 73 9.06 20.19 6.18
N VAL A 74 9.57 21.44 6.18
CA VAL A 74 9.12 22.49 5.25
C VAL A 74 10.27 23.17 4.51
N ALA A 75 11.43 22.52 4.43
CA ALA A 75 12.57 23.06 3.70
C ALA A 75 12.25 23.26 2.21
N ASP A 76 11.67 22.23 1.58
CA ASP A 76 11.51 22.16 0.13
C ASP A 76 10.10 22.43 -0.35
N SER A 77 9.08 22.15 0.47
CA SER A 77 7.66 22.26 0.09
C SER A 77 6.76 22.55 1.29
N ASP A 78 5.52 22.96 0.98
CA ASP A 78 4.45 22.99 1.98
C ASP A 78 4.13 21.58 2.48
N ILE A 79 3.63 21.46 3.72
CA ILE A 79 2.99 20.25 4.22
C ILE A 79 1.53 20.28 3.74
N PRO A 80 1.15 19.40 2.80
CA PRO A 80 -0.20 19.38 2.28
C PRO A 80 -1.19 18.85 3.32
N ASN A 81 -2.41 19.30 3.28
CA ASN A 81 -3.51 18.65 3.97
C ASN A 81 -3.99 17.46 3.13
N GLU A 82 -3.65 16.25 3.54
CA GLU A 82 -3.95 15.02 2.84
C GLU A 82 -5.23 14.32 3.31
N THR A 83 -6.06 14.99 4.12
CA THR A 83 -7.33 14.41 4.59
C THR A 83 -8.30 14.10 3.46
N LEU A 84 -8.12 14.72 2.29
CA LEU A 84 -8.82 14.38 1.06
C LEU A 84 -7.89 14.58 -0.13
N ILE A 85 -7.49 13.48 -0.74
CA ILE A 85 -6.66 13.47 -1.95
C ILE A 85 -7.56 13.12 -3.13
N LEU A 86 -7.59 14.01 -4.13
CA LEU A 86 -8.42 13.89 -5.31
C LEU A 86 -7.57 13.85 -6.57
N ASP A 87 -7.93 12.96 -7.49
CA ASP A 87 -7.48 13.03 -8.87
C ASP A 87 -8.11 14.24 -9.59
N ALA A 88 -7.28 15.08 -10.17
CA ALA A 88 -7.73 16.32 -10.80
C ALA A 88 -8.66 16.11 -12.01
N GLY A 89 -8.47 14.98 -12.73
CA GLY A 89 -9.23 14.68 -13.94
C GLY A 89 -10.56 14.00 -13.66
N SER A 90 -10.55 12.94 -12.86
CA SER A 90 -11.70 12.07 -12.62
C SER A 90 -12.47 12.39 -11.34
N LYS A 91 -11.93 13.24 -10.45
CA LYS A 91 -12.37 13.42 -9.06
C LYS A 91 -12.31 12.13 -8.24
N GLY A 92 -11.48 11.16 -8.65
CA GLY A 92 -11.24 9.93 -7.90
C GLY A 92 -10.70 10.24 -6.51
N VAL A 93 -11.22 9.55 -5.51
CA VAL A 93 -10.84 9.74 -4.09
C VAL A 93 -9.85 8.66 -3.68
N ALA A 94 -8.63 9.07 -3.33
CA ALA A 94 -7.61 8.15 -2.81
C ALA A 94 -7.88 7.77 -1.35
N ASN A 95 -7.27 6.67 -0.89
CA ASN A 95 -7.28 6.21 0.50
C ASN A 95 -8.66 5.84 1.06
N VAL A 96 -9.62 5.52 0.21
CA VAL A 96 -10.91 4.95 0.64
C VAL A 96 -10.72 3.47 0.92
N PHE A 97 -11.12 3.00 2.08
CA PHE A 97 -11.13 1.60 2.46
C PHE A 97 -12.44 0.95 2.01
N VAL A 98 -12.34 -0.11 1.23
CA VAL A 98 -13.46 -0.96 0.79
C VAL A 98 -13.20 -2.36 1.30
N TYR A 99 -14.06 -2.91 2.18
CA TYR A 99 -13.74 -4.16 2.87
C TYR A 99 -14.97 -4.89 3.39
N LEU A 100 -14.86 -6.19 3.56
CA LEU A 100 -15.77 -6.98 4.36
C LEU A 100 -15.40 -6.85 5.85
N GLN A 101 -16.40 -6.74 6.73
CA GLN A 101 -16.14 -6.74 8.18
C GLN A 101 -15.88 -8.14 8.74
N LYS A 102 -16.35 -9.17 8.04
CA LYS A 102 -16.18 -10.58 8.40
C LYS A 102 -15.88 -11.39 7.15
N ALA A 103 -15.12 -12.46 7.32
CA ALA A 103 -14.93 -13.43 6.25
C ALA A 103 -16.27 -14.02 5.79
N PRO A 104 -16.39 -14.42 4.50
CA PRO A 104 -17.55 -15.19 4.03
C PRO A 104 -17.77 -16.43 4.88
N ALA A 105 -19.04 -16.83 5.03
CA ALA A 105 -19.39 -18.04 5.77
C ALA A 105 -18.69 -19.27 5.15
N GLY A 106 -18.06 -20.10 5.99
CA GLY A 106 -17.31 -21.28 5.55
C GLY A 106 -15.96 -20.99 4.87
N TYR A 107 -15.57 -19.71 4.75
CA TYR A 107 -14.25 -19.36 4.20
C TYR A 107 -13.14 -19.54 5.22
N THR A 108 -12.16 -20.35 4.88
CA THR A 108 -10.92 -20.47 5.66
C THR A 108 -9.86 -19.57 5.05
N ALA A 109 -9.50 -18.53 5.79
CA ALA A 109 -8.49 -17.60 5.32
C ALA A 109 -7.10 -18.27 5.28
N PRO A 110 -6.32 -18.06 4.22
CA PRO A 110 -4.92 -18.52 4.21
C PRO A 110 -4.12 -17.81 5.31
N ALA A 111 -2.99 -18.38 5.68
CA ALA A 111 -2.06 -17.75 6.61
C ALA A 111 -1.75 -16.29 6.21
N ALA A 112 -1.53 -15.45 7.19
CA ALA A 112 -1.13 -14.07 6.92
C ALA A 112 0.21 -14.04 6.16
N PRO A 113 0.39 -13.11 5.21
CA PRO A 113 1.66 -12.94 4.53
C PRO A 113 2.81 -12.69 5.52
N THR A 114 3.97 -13.26 5.26
CA THR A 114 5.18 -12.99 6.04
C THR A 114 5.92 -11.74 5.55
N THR A 115 5.68 -11.34 4.30
CA THR A 115 6.20 -10.08 3.74
C THR A 115 5.58 -8.90 4.49
N PRO A 116 6.40 -8.01 5.05
CA PRO A 116 5.90 -6.86 5.79
C PRO A 116 5.11 -5.87 4.91
N VAL A 117 4.08 -5.27 5.49
CA VAL A 117 3.55 -3.99 5.00
C VAL A 117 4.51 -2.91 5.46
N VAL A 118 5.04 -2.12 4.52
CA VAL A 118 5.94 -1.01 4.86
C VAL A 118 5.12 0.22 5.21
N LEU A 119 5.44 0.85 6.34
CA LEU A 119 5.00 2.18 6.74
C LEU A 119 6.23 3.07 6.86
N ASP A 120 6.52 3.82 5.81
CA ASP A 120 7.67 4.72 5.78
C ASP A 120 7.31 6.13 6.20
N GLN A 121 8.28 6.86 6.75
CA GLN A 121 8.16 8.27 7.13
C GLN A 121 9.12 9.07 6.26
N LYS A 122 8.56 9.94 5.44
CA LYS A 122 9.31 10.72 4.46
C LYS A 122 8.69 12.09 4.24
N ALA A 123 9.51 13.12 4.17
CA ALA A 123 9.08 14.52 4.09
C ALA A 123 8.03 14.84 5.17
N CYS A 124 8.27 14.32 6.38
CA CYS A 124 7.41 14.45 7.55
C CYS A 124 5.96 14.02 7.28
N ARG A 125 5.78 12.91 6.57
CA ARG A 125 4.50 12.26 6.29
C ARG A 125 4.65 10.75 6.37
N PHE A 126 3.54 10.03 6.62
CA PHE A 126 3.51 8.58 6.53
C PHE A 126 3.16 8.12 5.11
N PHE A 127 3.84 7.08 4.63
CA PHE A 127 3.59 6.40 3.36
C PHE A 127 3.53 4.88 3.53
N PRO A 128 2.46 4.22 3.01
CA PRO A 128 1.25 4.81 2.43
C PRO A 128 0.37 5.44 3.53
N ARG A 129 -0.50 6.39 3.14
CA ARG A 129 -1.48 6.98 4.06
C ARG A 129 -2.55 5.99 4.49
N GLY A 130 -2.93 5.05 3.64
CA GLY A 130 -3.90 4.00 3.92
C GLY A 130 -3.38 2.62 3.54
N ALA A 131 -3.57 1.61 4.38
CA ALA A 131 -3.22 0.23 4.08
C ALA A 131 -4.17 -0.77 4.73
N VAL A 132 -4.52 -1.84 4.00
CA VAL A 132 -5.10 -3.06 4.59
C VAL A 132 -3.95 -3.97 5.01
N VAL A 133 -4.03 -4.52 6.22
CA VAL A 133 -3.03 -5.41 6.82
C VAL A 133 -3.72 -6.70 7.25
N ARG A 134 -3.09 -7.85 7.03
CA ARG A 134 -3.62 -9.10 7.60
C ARG A 134 -3.24 -9.19 9.08
N VAL A 135 -4.18 -9.67 9.91
CA VAL A 135 -3.89 -9.96 11.32
C VAL A 135 -2.68 -10.88 11.42
N GLY A 136 -1.70 -10.51 12.24
CA GLY A 136 -0.42 -11.24 12.38
C GLY A 136 0.63 -10.94 11.31
N GLN A 137 0.28 -10.25 10.19
CA GLN A 137 1.26 -9.77 9.22
C GLN A 137 2.15 -8.69 9.85
N PRO A 138 3.47 -8.75 9.66
CA PRO A 138 4.34 -7.69 10.17
C PRO A 138 4.10 -6.36 9.43
N VAL A 139 4.16 -5.27 10.18
CA VAL A 139 4.27 -3.91 9.64
C VAL A 139 5.68 -3.43 9.95
N SER A 140 6.44 -3.11 8.92
CA SER A 140 7.78 -2.54 9.03
C SER A 140 7.70 -1.01 9.02
N VAL A 141 8.13 -0.39 10.10
CA VAL A 141 8.16 1.08 10.25
C VAL A 141 9.55 1.58 9.91
N LEU A 142 9.66 2.46 8.94
CA LEU A 142 10.92 3.05 8.48
C LEU A 142 10.89 4.56 8.62
N ASN A 143 12.07 5.19 8.63
CA ASN A 143 12.21 6.64 8.63
C ASN A 143 13.26 7.07 7.60
N ASP A 144 12.85 7.85 6.58
CA ASP A 144 13.72 8.41 5.54
C ASP A 144 14.08 9.88 5.82
N ASP A 145 13.52 10.49 6.86
CA ASP A 145 13.78 11.88 7.22
C ASP A 145 15.03 12.01 8.12
N GLU A 146 15.60 13.22 8.15
CA GLU A 146 16.75 13.55 9.00
C GLU A 146 16.36 13.98 10.43
N CYS A 147 15.06 13.87 10.77
CA CYS A 147 14.56 14.13 12.12
C CYS A 147 13.98 12.86 12.77
N LEU A 148 13.82 12.94 14.09
CA LEU A 148 13.18 11.90 14.88
C LEU A 148 11.68 11.95 14.65
N HIS A 149 11.08 10.76 14.47
CA HIS A 149 9.64 10.57 14.49
C HIS A 149 9.25 9.56 15.56
N ASN A 150 7.96 9.39 15.80
CA ASN A 150 7.40 8.20 16.41
C ASN A 150 6.22 7.69 15.57
N THR A 151 5.90 6.44 15.77
CA THR A 151 4.70 5.83 15.21
C THR A 151 3.80 5.44 16.36
N HIS A 152 2.69 6.14 16.50
CA HIS A 152 1.70 5.92 17.53
C HIS A 152 0.43 5.37 16.89
N VAL A 153 0.21 4.05 17.04
CA VAL A 153 -1.00 3.36 16.57
C VAL A 153 -2.07 3.42 17.64
N ILE A 154 -3.20 4.05 17.33
CA ILE A 154 -4.31 4.23 18.23
C ILE A 154 -5.49 3.37 17.77
N SER A 155 -5.80 2.30 18.48
CA SER A 155 -6.93 1.44 18.16
C SER A 155 -7.53 0.76 19.39
N LEU A 156 -8.74 0.22 19.23
CA LEU A 156 -9.39 -0.51 20.32
C LEU A 156 -8.67 -1.84 20.61
N GLY A 157 -8.02 -1.90 21.78
CA GLY A 157 -7.36 -3.10 22.30
C GLY A 157 -6.03 -3.46 21.64
N PHE A 158 -5.39 -2.47 20.99
CA PHE A 158 -3.99 -2.53 20.60
C PHE A 158 -3.42 -1.12 20.54
N GLU A 159 -2.32 -0.93 21.20
CA GLU A 159 -1.54 0.31 21.23
C GLU A 159 -0.08 -0.02 20.94
N TYR A 160 0.52 0.80 20.13
CA TYR A 160 1.95 0.76 19.82
C TYR A 160 2.44 2.20 19.69
N ASN A 161 3.42 2.58 20.50
CA ASN A 161 4.01 3.92 20.42
C ASN A 161 5.53 3.81 20.60
N ASN A 162 6.26 3.94 19.50
CA ASN A 162 7.72 3.87 19.51
C ASN A 162 8.35 4.95 18.67
N ALA A 163 9.41 5.55 19.19
CA ALA A 163 10.25 6.48 18.47
C ALA A 163 11.12 5.74 17.45
N ILE A 164 11.33 6.36 16.29
CA ILE A 164 12.19 5.85 15.25
C ILE A 164 13.23 6.93 14.89
N LYS A 165 14.50 6.54 14.85
CA LYS A 165 15.60 7.45 14.62
C LYS A 165 15.56 8.03 13.21
N SER A 166 16.21 9.19 13.05
CA SER A 166 16.56 9.77 11.76
C SER A 166 17.25 8.74 10.86
N LYS A 167 16.83 8.67 9.59
CA LYS A 167 17.38 7.77 8.55
C LYS A 167 17.40 6.28 8.93
N ASP A 168 16.52 5.83 9.81
CA ASP A 168 16.44 4.43 10.18
C ASP A 168 15.75 3.59 9.08
N ARG A 169 16.60 2.87 8.30
CA ARG A 169 16.15 1.97 7.22
C ARG A 169 16.15 0.49 7.64
N VAL A 170 16.58 0.17 8.85
CA VAL A 170 16.40 -1.15 9.48
C VAL A 170 14.99 -1.25 10.05
N GLY A 171 14.57 -0.20 10.73
CA GLY A 171 13.21 0.02 11.18
C GLY A 171 12.80 -0.75 12.42
N LEU A 172 11.55 -0.56 12.77
CA LEU A 172 10.84 -1.24 13.86
C LEU A 172 9.72 -2.11 13.28
N THR A 173 9.23 -3.05 14.05
CA THR A 173 8.16 -3.93 13.57
C THR A 173 7.07 -4.08 14.63
N TYR A 174 5.80 -4.04 14.18
CA TYR A 174 4.65 -4.46 14.99
C TYR A 174 3.71 -5.35 14.20
N LYS A 175 2.74 -5.97 14.89
CA LYS A 175 1.69 -6.80 14.30
C LYS A 175 0.37 -6.51 15.00
N PHE A 176 -0.71 -6.41 14.24
CA PHE A 176 -2.04 -6.34 14.86
C PHE A 176 -2.45 -7.73 15.35
N PRO A 177 -2.87 -7.86 16.63
CA PRO A 177 -3.26 -9.15 17.21
C PRO A 177 -4.67 -9.60 16.83
N LYS A 178 -5.51 -8.66 16.34
CA LYS A 178 -6.91 -8.93 15.94
C LYS A 178 -7.39 -7.98 14.86
N GLY A 179 -8.46 -8.37 14.17
CA GLY A 179 -9.15 -7.53 13.19
C GLY A 179 -9.88 -6.35 13.84
N LEU A 180 -10.03 -5.27 13.08
CA LEU A 180 -10.76 -4.08 13.49
C LEU A 180 -11.95 -3.84 12.56
N ARG A 181 -12.99 -3.17 13.09
CA ARG A 181 -14.17 -2.78 12.31
C ARG A 181 -13.96 -1.46 11.54
N THR A 182 -13.01 -0.64 12.00
CA THR A 182 -12.63 0.64 11.39
C THR A 182 -11.10 0.72 11.37
N PRO A 183 -10.51 1.43 10.41
CA PRO A 183 -9.07 1.61 10.39
C PRO A 183 -8.53 2.21 11.68
N ALA A 184 -7.43 1.65 12.19
CA ALA A 184 -6.64 2.25 13.27
C ALA A 184 -6.01 3.55 12.76
N LYS A 185 -6.06 4.59 13.61
CA LYS A 185 -5.38 5.85 13.35
C LYS A 185 -3.91 5.73 13.74
N ILE A 186 -3.02 6.25 12.91
CA ILE A 186 -1.58 6.31 13.16
C ILE A 186 -1.17 7.76 13.16
N THR A 187 -0.45 8.19 14.20
CA THR A 187 0.02 9.56 14.36
C THR A 187 1.53 9.60 14.66
N CYS A 188 2.14 10.76 14.47
CA CYS A 188 3.39 11.11 15.10
C CYS A 188 3.11 12.15 16.18
N ASP A 189 3.52 11.89 17.43
CA ASP A 189 3.28 12.82 18.54
C ASP A 189 4.15 14.07 18.46
N LEU A 190 5.27 13.98 17.72
CA LEU A 190 6.18 15.09 17.48
C LEU A 190 5.73 16.02 16.34
N HIS A 191 4.98 15.46 15.35
CA HIS A 191 4.53 16.14 14.14
C HIS A 191 3.03 15.88 13.94
N PRO A 192 2.15 16.67 14.56
CA PRO A 192 0.71 16.37 14.69
C PRO A 192 -0.05 16.33 13.36
N TRP A 193 0.55 16.80 12.27
CA TRP A 193 0.00 16.70 10.92
C TRP A 193 0.25 15.33 10.25
N MET A 194 1.18 14.52 10.79
CA MET A 194 1.48 13.19 10.25
C MET A 194 0.38 12.22 10.65
N LEU A 195 -0.37 11.79 9.67
CA LEU A 195 -1.47 10.86 9.83
C LEU A 195 -1.41 9.72 8.80
N ALA A 196 -1.76 8.51 9.23
CA ALA A 196 -2.03 7.36 8.38
C ALA A 196 -3.12 6.49 8.99
N TYR A 197 -3.62 5.54 8.23
CA TYR A 197 -4.65 4.61 8.66
C TYR A 197 -4.32 3.19 8.23
N GLN A 198 -4.51 2.22 9.12
CA GLN A 198 -4.33 0.81 8.80
C GLN A 198 -5.53 0.00 9.25
N LEU A 199 -6.03 -0.83 8.36
CA LEU A 199 -7.15 -1.72 8.65
C LEU A 199 -6.67 -3.16 8.73
N PRO A 200 -6.50 -3.73 9.95
CA PRO A 200 -6.21 -5.13 10.11
C PRO A 200 -7.46 -5.98 9.87
N LEU A 201 -7.36 -6.95 8.97
CA LEU A 201 -8.41 -7.92 8.65
C LEU A 201 -7.92 -9.35 8.86
N GLU A 202 -8.81 -10.23 9.31
CA GLU A 202 -8.55 -11.67 9.46
C GLU A 202 -8.61 -12.44 8.14
N HIS A 203 -8.98 -11.76 7.04
CA HIS A 203 -9.16 -12.30 5.68
C HIS A 203 -8.63 -11.31 4.63
N PRO A 204 -8.44 -11.72 3.36
CA PRO A 204 -7.85 -10.86 2.33
C PRO A 204 -8.83 -9.87 1.66
N PHE A 205 -10.12 -9.90 2.02
CA PHE A 205 -11.17 -9.17 1.30
C PHE A 205 -11.29 -7.71 1.74
N GLY A 206 -10.30 -6.94 1.41
CA GLY A 206 -10.26 -5.49 1.60
C GLY A 206 -9.24 -4.83 0.68
N ALA A 207 -9.55 -3.62 0.25
CA ALA A 207 -8.68 -2.79 -0.59
C ALA A 207 -8.70 -1.34 -0.13
N VAL A 208 -7.68 -0.59 -0.53
CA VAL A 208 -7.62 0.88 -0.41
C VAL A 208 -7.58 1.44 -1.81
N THR A 209 -8.35 2.49 -2.09
CA THR A 209 -8.34 3.12 -3.41
C THR A 209 -6.99 3.77 -3.73
N ASP A 210 -6.58 3.64 -4.98
CA ASP A 210 -5.41 4.30 -5.54
C ASP A 210 -5.60 5.82 -5.70
N ALA A 211 -4.60 6.52 -6.26
CA ALA A 211 -4.65 7.96 -6.50
C ALA A 211 -5.78 8.40 -7.46
N LYS A 212 -6.33 7.48 -8.24
CA LYS A 212 -7.44 7.72 -9.17
C LYS A 212 -8.79 7.27 -8.62
N GLY A 213 -8.81 6.77 -7.38
CA GLY A 213 -10.01 6.27 -6.71
C GLY A 213 -10.37 4.84 -7.07
N ASN A 214 -9.51 4.08 -7.77
CA ASN A 214 -9.80 2.71 -8.16
C ASN A 214 -9.48 1.74 -7.02
N PHE A 215 -10.25 0.65 -6.92
CA PHE A 215 -9.99 -0.47 -6.04
C PHE A 215 -10.29 -1.79 -6.74
N GLU A 216 -9.67 -2.87 -6.24
CA GLU A 216 -9.93 -4.24 -6.68
C GLU A 216 -9.77 -5.21 -5.52
N ILE A 217 -10.73 -6.14 -5.36
CA ILE A 217 -10.75 -7.23 -4.38
C ILE A 217 -11.00 -8.53 -5.14
N THR A 218 -10.01 -9.39 -5.20
CA THR A 218 -10.04 -10.64 -5.95
C THR A 218 -10.28 -11.85 -5.04
N GLY A 219 -10.58 -12.99 -5.63
CA GLY A 219 -10.68 -14.27 -4.92
C GLY A 219 -11.91 -14.39 -4.01
N LEU A 220 -12.92 -13.54 -4.18
CA LEU A 220 -14.17 -13.62 -3.44
C LEU A 220 -14.95 -14.86 -3.87
N PRO A 221 -15.33 -15.77 -2.95
CA PRO A 221 -16.27 -16.83 -3.28
C PRO A 221 -17.55 -16.29 -3.93
N ALA A 222 -18.21 -17.05 -4.76
CA ALA A 222 -19.51 -16.64 -5.29
C ALA A 222 -20.53 -16.50 -4.14
N GLY A 223 -21.31 -15.41 -4.15
CA GLY A 223 -22.28 -15.11 -3.08
C GLY A 223 -22.66 -13.64 -3.01
N ASP A 224 -23.53 -13.32 -2.07
CA ASP A 224 -23.97 -11.96 -1.77
C ASP A 224 -23.21 -11.40 -0.57
N TYR A 225 -22.73 -10.18 -0.69
CA TYR A 225 -21.86 -9.53 0.30
C TYR A 225 -22.32 -8.13 0.64
N GLU A 226 -21.95 -7.69 1.84
CA GLU A 226 -22.12 -6.31 2.32
C GLU A 226 -20.76 -5.72 2.64
N PHE A 227 -20.26 -4.84 1.76
CA PHE A 227 -19.00 -4.15 1.95
C PHE A 227 -19.19 -2.89 2.78
N THR A 228 -18.24 -2.65 3.67
CA THR A 228 -18.09 -1.35 4.34
C THR A 228 -17.16 -0.48 3.52
N ILE A 229 -17.54 0.79 3.35
CA ILE A 229 -16.77 1.81 2.65
C ILE A 229 -16.51 2.96 3.61
N TRP A 230 -15.25 3.22 3.87
CA TRP A 230 -14.82 4.19 4.89
C TRP A 230 -13.70 5.10 4.37
N HIS A 231 -13.75 6.35 4.77
CA HIS A 231 -12.70 7.33 4.49
C HIS A 231 -12.48 8.26 5.68
N GLU A 232 -11.23 8.70 5.92
CA GLU A 232 -10.89 9.53 7.08
C GLU A 232 -11.67 10.85 7.16
N ALA A 233 -11.94 11.51 6.02
CA ALA A 233 -12.65 12.79 5.99
C ALA A 233 -14.15 12.69 6.32
N THR A 234 -14.74 11.49 6.25
CA THR A 234 -16.19 11.32 6.42
C THR A 234 -16.59 10.27 7.45
N GLY A 235 -15.65 9.37 7.80
CA GLY A 235 -15.98 8.13 8.44
C GLY A 235 -16.62 7.17 7.42
N TYR A 236 -17.79 6.60 7.74
CA TYR A 236 -18.49 5.70 6.84
C TYR A 236 -19.12 6.49 5.67
N ILE A 237 -18.65 6.18 4.44
CA ILE A 237 -19.37 6.57 3.21
C ILE A 237 -20.60 5.70 3.10
N GLU A 238 -20.40 4.36 3.26
CA GLU A 238 -21.46 3.36 3.26
C GLU A 238 -21.10 2.24 4.25
N LYS A 239 -22.06 1.81 5.07
CA LYS A 239 -21.85 0.72 6.06
C LYS A 239 -22.14 -0.65 5.52
N SER A 240 -22.99 -0.74 4.50
CA SER A 240 -23.50 -1.99 3.94
C SER A 240 -23.78 -1.82 2.45
N TYR A 241 -22.72 -1.77 1.65
CA TYR A 241 -22.80 -1.74 0.19
C TYR A 241 -22.97 -3.15 -0.34
N LYS A 242 -24.15 -3.45 -0.90
CA LYS A 242 -24.53 -4.80 -1.35
C LYS A 242 -23.93 -5.11 -2.71
N VAL A 243 -23.30 -6.29 -2.83
CA VAL A 243 -22.66 -6.79 -4.06
C VAL A 243 -22.90 -8.28 -4.19
N SER A 244 -23.34 -8.71 -5.37
CA SER A 244 -23.44 -10.12 -5.73
C SER A 244 -22.23 -10.52 -6.57
N ILE A 245 -21.48 -11.51 -6.14
CA ILE A 245 -20.31 -12.06 -6.82
C ILE A 245 -20.71 -13.38 -7.50
N LYS A 246 -20.51 -13.45 -8.81
CA LYS A 246 -20.70 -14.68 -9.59
C LYS A 246 -19.37 -15.43 -9.70
N ALA A 247 -19.45 -16.76 -9.76
CA ALA A 247 -18.27 -17.61 -9.99
C ALA A 247 -17.59 -17.24 -11.33
N GLY A 248 -16.29 -16.97 -11.29
CA GLY A 248 -15.50 -16.51 -12.43
C GLY A 248 -15.87 -15.12 -12.96
N GLY A 249 -16.78 -14.41 -12.27
CA GLY A 249 -17.32 -13.14 -12.73
C GLY A 249 -16.68 -11.91 -12.06
N GLU A 250 -16.97 -10.75 -12.62
CA GLU A 250 -16.63 -9.46 -12.08
C GLU A 250 -17.89 -8.68 -11.67
N ALA A 251 -17.89 -8.12 -10.46
CA ALA A 251 -18.84 -7.11 -10.05
C ALA A 251 -18.15 -5.74 -10.06
N THR A 252 -18.78 -4.73 -10.61
CA THR A 252 -18.24 -3.38 -10.71
C THR A 252 -19.08 -2.37 -9.94
N ALA A 253 -18.46 -1.36 -9.35
CA ALA A 253 -19.14 -0.29 -8.62
C ALA A 253 -18.61 1.10 -8.99
N ALA A 254 -19.52 2.07 -9.09
CA ALA A 254 -19.21 3.49 -9.14
C ALA A 254 -19.75 4.13 -7.85
N ILE A 255 -18.89 4.30 -6.88
CA ILE A 255 -19.25 4.77 -5.54
C ILE A 255 -19.08 6.28 -5.48
N LYS A 256 -20.03 6.98 -4.87
CA LYS A 256 -19.98 8.42 -4.68
C LYS A 256 -19.69 8.76 -3.22
N LEU A 257 -18.71 9.62 -3.00
CA LEU A 257 -18.49 10.27 -1.70
C LEU A 257 -19.14 11.66 -1.76
N PRO A 258 -20.27 11.88 -1.06
CA PRO A 258 -20.90 13.19 -1.07
C PRO A 258 -20.01 14.23 -0.38
N ALA A 259 -19.72 15.34 -1.06
CA ALA A 259 -18.92 16.43 -0.52
C ALA A 259 -19.50 17.00 0.80
N ALA A 260 -20.82 16.97 0.94
CA ALA A 260 -21.51 17.41 2.16
C ALA A 260 -21.22 16.53 3.41
N LYS A 261 -20.67 15.33 3.24
CA LYS A 261 -20.26 14.46 4.36
C LYS A 261 -18.83 14.75 4.84
N ILE A 262 -18.05 15.54 4.12
CA ILE A 262 -16.66 15.87 4.49
C ILE A 262 -16.69 16.82 5.70
N LYS A 263 -15.89 16.49 6.72
CA LYS A 263 -15.81 17.20 8.01
C LYS A 263 -14.64 18.16 8.04
#